data_11fbd40890c064901855829636176d7e
#
_entry.id   11fbd40890c064901855829636176d7e
#
_cell.length_a   1.000
_cell.length_b   1.000
_cell.length_c   1.000
_cell.angle_alpha   90.00
_cell.angle_beta   90.00
_cell.angle_gamma   90.00
#
_symmetry.space_group_name_H-M   'P 1'
#
loop_
_entity.id
_entity.type
_entity.pdbx_description
1 polymer ?
#
loop_
_entity_poly.entity_id
_entity_poly.type
_entity_poly.pdbx_seq_one_letter_code
_entity_poly.pdbx_strand_id
1 'polypeptide(L)'
;MIKKQLILLHLLAFTWCGPLEFSGEVLHYSAGFRIFPAGNAVLSFTPDSLDREAVYLLTTSVKTNAFLDAFYEVRDEIKSWLNPEFLSLKKTIQTIREGSYHRDHEAVIQGDSLAVWTTNSIKLPGKVYDPVAFVYYLRTQDLQLGDSYSFHSYSRKKIRKVIVDITAKETIRVSAGTFNCLKVEPISPDGKPLLKNNGEMRVWLSDDILKLPVKIEMKTNIGNMIMKLKDYNHSTN
;
A
#
# COMPACT_ATOMS: atom_id res chain seq x y z
N MET A 1 -21.73 38.80 48.82
CA MET A 1 -22.05 37.97 47.62
C MET A 1 -20.76 37.71 46.85
N ILE A 2 -20.14 36.55 47.03
CA ILE A 2 -18.87 36.16 46.38
C ILE A 2 -19.22 35.27 45.21
N LYS A 3 -18.97 35.77 43.98
CA LYS A 3 -19.18 34.98 42.75
C LYS A 3 -18.00 33.97 42.61
N LYS A 4 -18.32 32.69 42.75
CA LYS A 4 -17.40 31.60 42.38
C LYS A 4 -17.29 31.55 40.87
N GLN A 5 -16.14 31.92 40.32
CA GLN A 5 -15.79 31.58 38.93
C GLN A 5 -15.37 30.12 38.83
N LEU A 6 -16.14 29.35 38.08
CA LEU A 6 -15.82 27.97 37.74
C LEU A 6 -14.78 27.99 36.59
N ILE A 7 -13.53 27.67 36.87
CA ILE A 7 -12.49 27.51 35.87
C ILE A 7 -12.68 26.10 35.27
N LEU A 8 -13.19 26.04 34.03
CA LEU A 8 -13.34 24.82 33.25
C LEU A 8 -11.96 24.45 32.70
N LEU A 9 -11.29 23.51 33.35
CA LEU A 9 -10.01 22.97 32.88
C LEU A 9 -10.28 22.05 31.68
N HIS A 10 -10.02 22.52 30.46
CA HIS A 10 -10.03 21.68 29.29
C HIS A 10 -8.79 20.78 29.33
N LEU A 11 -8.98 19.52 29.74
CA LEU A 11 -7.99 18.48 29.51
C LEU A 11 -7.90 18.27 27.98
N LEU A 12 -6.86 18.78 27.36
CA LEU A 12 -6.40 18.35 26.04
C LEU A 12 -5.92 16.91 26.20
N ALA A 13 -6.76 15.96 25.83
CA ALA A 13 -6.34 14.57 25.67
C ALA A 13 -5.36 14.53 24.50
N PHE A 14 -4.07 14.55 24.80
CA PHE A 14 -3.03 14.15 23.86
C PHE A 14 -3.25 12.65 23.62
N THR A 15 -3.92 12.31 22.52
CA THR A 15 -3.93 10.94 22.01
C THR A 15 -2.52 10.65 21.51
N TRP A 16 -1.72 10.02 22.36
CA TRP A 16 -0.45 9.45 21.96
C TRP A 16 -0.78 8.29 20.99
N CYS A 17 -0.65 8.55 19.70
CA CYS A 17 -0.65 7.50 18.72
C CYS A 17 0.67 6.74 18.87
N GLY A 18 0.62 5.58 19.51
CA GLY A 18 1.77 4.66 19.61
C GLY A 18 2.23 4.25 18.22
N PRO A 19 3.39 3.59 18.09
CA PRO A 19 3.84 3.07 16.82
C PRO A 19 2.77 2.12 16.24
N LEU A 20 2.58 2.17 14.91
CA LEU A 20 1.64 1.28 14.23
C LEU A 20 2.04 -0.18 14.47
N GLU A 21 1.07 -1.06 14.69
CA GLU A 21 1.29 -2.48 15.00
C GLU A 21 2.18 -3.20 13.98
N PHE A 22 2.19 -2.77 12.73
CA PHE A 22 3.04 -3.29 11.66
C PHE A 22 4.36 -2.53 11.44
N SER A 23 4.75 -1.66 12.37
CA SER A 23 6.04 -0.96 12.32
C SER A 23 7.20 -1.96 12.49
N GLY A 24 8.16 -1.94 11.56
CA GLY A 24 9.26 -2.91 11.52
C GLY A 24 8.91 -4.22 10.80
N GLU A 25 7.73 -4.33 10.21
CA GLU A 25 7.27 -5.51 9.48
C GLU A 25 8.05 -5.73 8.18
N VAL A 26 8.32 -6.99 7.87
CA VAL A 26 8.80 -7.45 6.56
C VAL A 26 7.93 -8.62 6.09
N LEU A 27 7.33 -8.48 4.91
CA LEU A 27 6.48 -9.47 4.28
C LEU A 27 7.17 -10.04 3.04
N HIS A 28 7.32 -11.35 2.97
CA HIS A 28 7.90 -12.05 1.84
C HIS A 28 6.82 -12.78 1.04
N TYR A 29 6.83 -12.58 -0.27
CA TYR A 29 5.86 -13.20 -1.18
C TYR A 29 6.56 -14.08 -2.22
N SER A 30 5.92 -15.19 -2.54
CA SER A 30 6.14 -15.87 -3.81
C SER A 30 5.27 -15.20 -4.87
N ALA A 31 5.87 -14.82 -6.00
CA ALA A 31 5.17 -14.31 -7.16
C ALA A 31 5.07 -15.39 -8.24
N GLY A 32 3.90 -15.52 -8.86
CA GLY A 32 3.64 -16.45 -9.94
C GLY A 32 2.83 -15.82 -11.07
N PHE A 33 3.02 -16.34 -12.27
CA PHE A 33 2.21 -16.02 -13.43
C PHE A 33 1.47 -17.27 -13.89
N ARG A 34 0.14 -17.24 -13.77
CA ARG A 34 -0.71 -18.44 -13.91
C ARG A 34 -0.28 -19.52 -12.91
N ILE A 35 0.27 -20.64 -13.39
CA ILE A 35 0.75 -21.76 -12.57
C ILE A 35 2.28 -21.79 -12.43
N PHE A 36 3.00 -20.89 -13.10
CA PHE A 36 4.45 -20.89 -13.12
C PHE A 36 5.01 -19.96 -12.01
N PRO A 37 5.97 -20.45 -11.19
CA PRO A 37 6.71 -19.59 -10.28
C PRO A 37 7.48 -18.54 -11.08
N ALA A 38 7.21 -17.27 -10.79
CA ALA A 38 7.79 -16.17 -11.56
C ALA A 38 8.92 -15.45 -10.80
N GLY A 39 8.84 -15.39 -9.47
CA GLY A 39 9.81 -14.65 -8.68
C GLY A 39 9.36 -14.47 -7.24
N ASN A 40 9.87 -13.39 -6.63
CA ASN A 40 9.57 -13.01 -5.26
C ASN A 40 9.27 -11.52 -5.17
N ALA A 41 8.47 -11.15 -4.17
CA ALA A 41 8.31 -9.76 -3.77
C ALA A 41 8.55 -9.62 -2.27
N VAL A 42 9.05 -8.46 -1.86
CA VAL A 42 9.25 -8.11 -0.46
C VAL A 42 8.63 -6.75 -0.20
N LEU A 43 7.84 -6.65 0.83
CA LEU A 43 7.33 -5.40 1.38
C LEU A 43 7.97 -5.21 2.75
N SER A 44 8.55 -4.02 3.00
CA SER A 44 9.02 -3.64 4.34
C SER A 44 8.43 -2.30 4.74
N PHE A 45 8.01 -2.18 6.00
CA PHE A 45 7.43 -0.98 6.57
C PHE A 45 8.20 -0.60 7.83
N THR A 46 8.99 0.47 7.76
CA THR A 46 9.92 0.85 8.82
C THR A 46 9.78 2.32 9.20
N PRO A 47 10.02 2.68 10.47
CA PRO A 47 10.22 4.08 10.85
C PRO A 47 11.41 4.68 10.07
N ASP A 48 11.28 5.94 9.67
CA ASP A 48 12.33 6.70 8.97
C ASP A 48 12.16 8.21 9.27
N SER A 49 13.01 9.02 8.70
CA SER A 49 12.92 10.48 8.76
C SER A 49 13.07 11.09 7.37
N LEU A 50 12.25 12.10 7.08
CA LEU A 50 12.32 12.91 5.87
C LEU A 50 12.38 14.38 6.29
N ASP A 51 13.45 15.09 5.92
CA ASP A 51 13.66 16.50 6.27
C ASP A 51 13.55 16.77 7.79
N ARG A 52 14.02 15.84 8.63
CA ARG A 52 13.95 15.84 10.11
C ARG A 52 12.53 15.60 10.68
N GLU A 53 11.56 15.34 9.87
CA GLU A 53 10.22 14.91 10.30
C GLU A 53 10.17 13.38 10.38
N ALA A 54 9.52 12.85 11.44
CA ALA A 54 9.26 11.42 11.53
C ALA A 54 8.28 10.99 10.44
N VAL A 55 8.59 9.90 9.76
CA VAL A 55 7.77 9.29 8.69
C VAL A 55 7.87 7.77 8.79
N TYR A 56 7.07 7.07 8.00
CA TYR A 56 7.29 5.66 7.70
C TYR A 56 7.82 5.50 6.28
N LEU A 57 8.75 4.59 6.10
CA LEU A 57 9.25 4.15 4.79
C LEU A 57 8.61 2.80 4.45
N LEU A 58 7.80 2.78 3.40
CA LEU A 58 7.32 1.57 2.76
C LEU A 58 8.20 1.28 1.54
N THR A 59 8.89 0.14 1.56
CA THR A 59 9.66 -0.33 0.41
C THR A 59 8.98 -1.56 -0.19
N THR A 60 8.73 -1.53 -1.49
CA THR A 60 8.25 -2.66 -2.28
C THR A 60 9.32 -3.06 -3.28
N SER A 61 9.76 -4.30 -3.24
CA SER A 61 10.74 -4.86 -4.17
C SER A 61 10.15 -6.10 -4.86
N VAL A 62 10.28 -6.17 -6.18
CA VAL A 62 9.82 -7.31 -6.98
C VAL A 62 10.96 -7.76 -7.89
N LYS A 63 11.23 -9.05 -7.92
CA LYS A 63 12.25 -9.65 -8.80
C LYS A 63 11.86 -11.02 -9.30
N THR A 64 12.12 -11.25 -10.59
CA THR A 64 11.98 -12.55 -11.22
C THR A 64 13.04 -13.53 -10.71
N ASN A 65 12.75 -14.81 -10.86
CA ASN A 65 13.69 -15.90 -10.57
C ASN A 65 14.62 -16.14 -11.78
N ALA A 66 15.68 -16.91 -11.56
CA ALA A 66 16.69 -17.18 -12.60
C ALA A 66 16.12 -17.80 -13.88
N PHE A 67 15.02 -18.57 -13.78
CA PHE A 67 14.38 -19.15 -14.96
C PHE A 67 13.73 -18.07 -15.83
N LEU A 68 12.97 -17.14 -15.24
CA LEU A 68 12.35 -16.05 -15.98
C LEU A 68 13.37 -14.99 -16.43
N ASP A 69 14.43 -14.76 -15.67
CA ASP A 69 15.49 -13.81 -16.00
C ASP A 69 16.09 -14.09 -17.39
N ALA A 70 16.14 -15.36 -17.80
CA ALA A 70 16.60 -15.74 -19.13
C ALA A 70 15.73 -15.21 -20.28
N PHE A 71 14.47 -14.85 -20.01
CA PHE A 71 13.50 -14.38 -21.00
C PHE A 71 13.05 -12.94 -20.73
N TYR A 72 12.80 -12.60 -19.47
CA TYR A 72 12.29 -11.30 -19.08
C TYR A 72 12.65 -10.99 -17.61
N GLU A 73 13.73 -10.27 -17.43
CA GLU A 73 14.19 -9.86 -16.11
C GLU A 73 13.32 -8.74 -15.54
N VAL A 74 12.90 -8.87 -14.27
CA VAL A 74 12.26 -7.80 -13.50
C VAL A 74 13.07 -7.52 -12.24
N ARG A 75 13.38 -6.24 -12.01
CA ARG A 75 14.07 -5.72 -10.83
C ARG A 75 13.45 -4.36 -10.48
N ASP A 76 12.29 -4.41 -9.85
CA ASP A 76 11.57 -3.21 -9.47
C ASP A 76 11.78 -2.90 -8.00
N GLU A 77 12.00 -1.64 -7.67
CA GLU A 77 11.99 -1.12 -6.32
C GLU A 77 11.18 0.18 -6.26
N ILE A 78 10.26 0.26 -5.30
CA ILE A 78 9.48 1.45 -5.00
C ILE A 78 9.66 1.77 -3.52
N LYS A 79 10.11 2.99 -3.23
CA LYS A 79 10.21 3.57 -1.89
C LYS A 79 9.20 4.67 -1.74
N SER A 80 8.36 4.60 -0.71
CA SER A 80 7.32 5.57 -0.42
C SER A 80 7.46 6.04 1.03
N TRP A 81 7.78 7.32 1.24
CA TRP A 81 7.79 7.96 2.56
C TRP A 81 6.39 8.46 2.86
N LEU A 82 5.87 8.06 4.00
CA LEU A 82 4.46 8.20 4.36
C LEU A 82 4.31 9.07 5.60
N ASN A 83 3.27 9.90 5.60
CA ASN A 83 2.84 10.63 6.78
C ASN A 83 2.46 9.64 7.90
N PRO A 84 2.92 9.83 9.15
CA PRO A 84 2.71 8.84 10.21
C PRO A 84 1.25 8.72 10.69
N GLU A 85 0.43 9.76 10.51
CA GLU A 85 -0.96 9.76 10.96
C GLU A 85 -1.92 9.16 9.92
N PHE A 86 -1.73 9.53 8.64
CA PHE A 86 -2.67 9.17 7.58
C PHE A 86 -2.11 8.18 6.57
N LEU A 87 -0.83 7.82 6.65
CA LEU A 87 -0.09 7.03 5.67
C LEU A 87 -0.19 7.58 4.24
N SER A 88 -0.52 8.88 4.11
CA SER A 88 -0.49 9.56 2.83
C SER A 88 0.95 9.78 2.35
N LEU A 89 1.12 9.83 1.04
CA LEU A 89 2.43 9.94 0.41
C LEU A 89 3.05 11.33 0.67
N LYS A 90 4.32 11.34 1.12
CA LYS A 90 5.16 12.53 1.21
C LYS A 90 6.23 12.57 0.12
N LYS A 91 6.81 11.42 -0.19
CA LYS A 91 7.84 11.28 -1.23
C LYS A 91 7.76 9.88 -1.84
N THR A 92 8.07 9.74 -3.12
CA THR A 92 8.25 8.42 -3.74
C THR A 92 9.49 8.41 -4.63
N ILE A 93 10.21 7.29 -4.59
CA ILE A 93 11.28 6.95 -5.54
C ILE A 93 10.91 5.60 -6.15
N GLN A 94 10.87 5.53 -7.48
CA GLN A 94 10.51 4.33 -8.22
C GLN A 94 11.64 4.01 -9.20
N THR A 95 12.25 2.87 -9.03
CA THR A 95 13.24 2.28 -9.94
C THR A 95 12.60 1.05 -10.58
N ILE A 96 12.23 1.16 -11.85
CA ILE A 96 11.54 0.10 -12.60
C ILE A 96 12.50 -0.44 -13.66
N ARG A 97 12.69 -1.74 -13.65
CA ARG A 97 13.57 -2.48 -14.57
C ARG A 97 12.83 -3.75 -15.03
N GLU A 98 12.19 -3.65 -16.18
CA GLU A 98 11.35 -4.71 -16.74
C GLU A 98 11.83 -5.04 -18.16
N GLY A 99 12.70 -6.03 -18.32
CA GLY A 99 13.37 -6.34 -19.57
C GLY A 99 14.12 -5.12 -20.13
N SER A 100 13.76 -4.66 -21.33
CA SER A 100 14.31 -3.44 -21.93
C SER A 100 13.66 -2.14 -21.41
N TYR A 101 12.59 -2.21 -20.66
CA TYR A 101 11.92 -1.03 -20.12
C TYR A 101 12.56 -0.61 -18.80
N HIS A 102 13.21 0.56 -18.82
CA HIS A 102 13.84 1.16 -17.66
C HIS A 102 13.23 2.52 -17.37
N ARG A 103 12.89 2.78 -16.12
CA ARG A 103 12.35 4.06 -15.68
C ARG A 103 12.72 4.36 -14.25
N ASP A 104 13.21 5.58 -14.05
CA ASP A 104 13.37 6.18 -12.74
C ASP A 104 12.37 7.34 -12.58
N HIS A 105 11.76 7.43 -11.42
CA HIS A 105 10.83 8.49 -11.08
C HIS A 105 10.97 8.84 -9.60
N GLU A 106 11.19 10.10 -9.33
CA GLU A 106 11.16 10.67 -7.99
C GLU A 106 10.12 11.78 -7.95
N ALA A 107 9.33 11.86 -6.89
CA ALA A 107 8.40 12.95 -6.65
C ALA A 107 8.27 13.26 -5.16
N VAL A 108 8.15 14.54 -4.84
CA VAL A 108 7.89 15.06 -3.51
C VAL A 108 6.49 15.66 -3.47
N ILE A 109 5.74 15.39 -2.42
CA ILE A 109 4.41 15.95 -2.18
C ILE A 109 4.54 17.16 -1.25
N GLN A 110 4.13 18.31 -1.72
CA GLN A 110 4.18 19.57 -0.99
C GLN A 110 2.79 19.93 -0.47
N GLY A 111 2.60 19.87 0.86
CA GLY A 111 1.39 20.32 1.55
C GLY A 111 0.08 19.71 1.04
N ASP A 112 0.07 18.42 0.66
CA ASP A 112 -1.11 17.71 0.12
C ASP A 112 -1.75 18.38 -1.13
N SER A 113 -1.07 19.36 -1.72
CA SER A 113 -1.62 20.19 -2.80
C SER A 113 -0.85 20.09 -4.12
N LEU A 114 0.40 19.66 -4.08
CA LEU A 114 1.27 19.65 -5.26
C LEU A 114 2.22 18.45 -5.21
N ALA A 115 2.29 17.69 -6.29
CA ALA A 115 3.37 16.73 -6.52
C ALA A 115 4.40 17.34 -7.47
N VAL A 116 5.67 17.35 -7.05
CA VAL A 116 6.80 17.96 -7.79
C VAL A 116 7.81 16.88 -8.16
N TRP A 117 8.25 16.89 -9.42
CA TRP A 117 9.33 16.01 -9.91
C TRP A 117 10.18 16.76 -10.94
N THR A 118 11.49 16.75 -10.76
CA THR A 118 12.44 17.48 -11.61
C THR A 118 12.00 18.96 -11.77
N THR A 119 11.57 19.38 -12.95
CA THR A 119 11.09 20.74 -13.28
C THR A 119 9.57 20.81 -13.47
N ASN A 120 8.84 19.72 -13.19
CA ASN A 120 7.41 19.62 -13.44
C ASN A 120 6.64 19.43 -12.14
N SER A 121 5.35 19.73 -12.19
CA SER A 121 4.44 19.52 -11.06
C SER A 121 3.02 19.23 -11.53
N ILE A 122 2.20 18.71 -10.63
CA ILE A 122 0.76 18.53 -10.82
C ILE A 122 0.03 18.90 -9.53
N LYS A 123 -1.09 19.64 -9.65
CA LYS A 123 -1.97 19.91 -8.52
C LYS A 123 -2.63 18.61 -8.04
N LEU A 124 -2.71 18.47 -6.73
CA LEU A 124 -3.36 17.33 -6.06
C LEU A 124 -4.74 17.75 -5.57
N PRO A 125 -5.70 16.82 -5.54
CA PRO A 125 -7.04 17.05 -4.99
C PRO A 125 -7.08 16.95 -3.45
N GLY A 126 -5.95 16.88 -2.79
CA GLY A 126 -5.75 16.64 -1.37
C GLY A 126 -4.74 15.51 -1.14
N LYS A 127 -4.86 14.80 0.00
CA LYS A 127 -4.00 13.65 0.30
C LYS A 127 -4.01 12.62 -0.82
N VAL A 128 -2.83 12.15 -1.20
CA VAL A 128 -2.66 11.09 -2.19
C VAL A 128 -1.90 9.93 -1.56
N TYR A 129 -2.09 8.74 -2.11
CA TYR A 129 -1.48 7.52 -1.63
C TYR A 129 -0.72 6.81 -2.75
N ASP A 130 0.37 6.17 -2.40
CA ASP A 130 0.89 5.06 -3.18
C ASP A 130 -0.13 3.90 -3.10
N PRO A 131 -0.35 3.13 -4.19
CA PRO A 131 -1.32 2.03 -4.17
C PRO A 131 -1.08 0.98 -3.07
N VAL A 132 0.20 0.67 -2.76
CA VAL A 132 0.54 -0.28 -1.69
C VAL A 132 0.38 0.38 -0.31
N ALA A 133 0.74 1.66 -0.18
CA ALA A 133 0.54 2.41 1.07
C ALA A 133 -0.94 2.48 1.47
N PHE A 134 -1.86 2.52 0.49
CA PHE A 134 -3.28 2.49 0.80
C PHE A 134 -3.73 1.15 1.39
N VAL A 135 -3.10 0.04 1.02
CA VAL A 135 -3.32 -1.25 1.68
C VAL A 135 -2.94 -1.17 3.16
N TYR A 136 -1.80 -0.52 3.49
CA TYR A 136 -1.39 -0.29 4.87
C TYR A 136 -2.34 0.67 5.60
N TYR A 137 -2.87 1.69 4.93
CA TYR A 137 -3.92 2.54 5.51
C TYR A 137 -5.18 1.73 5.85
N LEU A 138 -5.65 0.85 4.97
CA LEU A 138 -6.80 -0.01 5.26
C LEU A 138 -6.56 -0.90 6.49
N ARG A 139 -5.35 -1.35 6.73
CA ARG A 139 -5.00 -2.15 7.92
C ARG A 139 -5.19 -1.40 9.24
N THR A 140 -5.20 -0.07 9.22
CA THR A 140 -5.50 0.76 10.40
C THR A 140 -7.00 0.94 10.64
N GLN A 141 -7.85 0.51 9.71
CA GLN A 141 -9.31 0.67 9.80
C GLN A 141 -9.98 -0.57 10.38
N ASP A 142 -11.16 -0.38 10.97
CA ASP A 142 -12.06 -1.49 11.32
C ASP A 142 -12.83 -1.90 10.07
N LEU A 143 -12.34 -2.95 9.38
CA LEU A 143 -12.88 -3.38 8.09
C LEU A 143 -14.02 -4.36 8.26
N GLN A 144 -15.16 -4.08 7.60
CA GLN A 144 -16.32 -4.96 7.59
C GLN A 144 -16.72 -5.32 6.16
N LEU A 145 -17.35 -6.48 6.00
CA LEU A 145 -17.96 -6.86 4.72
C LEU A 145 -19.02 -5.83 4.29
N GLY A 146 -18.90 -5.30 3.08
CA GLY A 146 -19.75 -4.26 2.53
C GLY A 146 -19.24 -2.84 2.69
N ASP A 147 -18.15 -2.64 3.44
CA ASP A 147 -17.51 -1.32 3.52
C ASP A 147 -16.93 -0.88 2.18
N SER A 148 -16.93 0.43 1.98
CA SER A 148 -16.37 1.09 0.80
C SER A 148 -15.52 2.28 1.20
N TYR A 149 -14.30 2.34 0.68
CA TYR A 149 -13.34 3.42 0.91
C TYR A 149 -12.99 4.10 -0.40
N SER A 150 -12.59 5.37 -0.35
CA SER A 150 -12.10 6.05 -1.55
C SER A 150 -10.85 6.86 -1.26
N PHE A 151 -9.94 6.90 -2.23
CA PHE A 151 -8.72 7.66 -2.13
C PHE A 151 -8.25 8.17 -3.50
N HIS A 152 -7.29 9.10 -3.48
CA HIS A 152 -6.57 9.50 -4.68
C HIS A 152 -5.22 8.80 -4.71
N SER A 153 -5.03 7.94 -5.70
CA SER A 153 -3.75 7.29 -5.94
C SER A 153 -2.85 8.18 -6.78
N TYR A 154 -1.59 8.34 -6.34
CA TYR A 154 -0.53 8.93 -7.14
C TYR A 154 0.44 7.85 -7.61
N SER A 155 0.53 7.68 -8.91
CA SER A 155 1.49 6.76 -9.51
C SER A 155 1.85 7.22 -10.92
N ARG A 156 3.14 7.14 -11.27
CA ARG A 156 3.62 7.45 -12.62
C ARG A 156 3.19 8.84 -13.13
N LYS A 157 3.30 9.87 -12.28
CA LYS A 157 2.90 11.27 -12.60
C LYS A 157 1.40 11.42 -12.90
N LYS A 158 0.57 10.48 -12.44
CA LYS A 158 -0.89 10.49 -12.62
C LYS A 158 -1.59 10.36 -11.31
N ILE A 159 -2.72 11.07 -11.20
CA ILE A 159 -3.65 10.96 -10.08
C ILE A 159 -4.88 10.22 -10.60
N ARG A 160 -5.38 9.28 -9.81
CA ARG A 160 -6.62 8.57 -10.07
C ARG A 160 -7.43 8.47 -8.78
N LYS A 161 -8.71 8.79 -8.84
CA LYS A 161 -9.63 8.42 -7.77
C LYS A 161 -9.88 6.91 -7.86
N VAL A 162 -9.78 6.22 -6.74
CA VAL A 162 -9.99 4.79 -6.59
C VAL A 162 -11.04 4.58 -5.53
N ILE A 163 -11.98 3.67 -5.78
CA ILE A 163 -12.91 3.14 -4.79
C ILE A 163 -12.42 1.74 -4.44
N VAL A 164 -12.52 1.37 -3.17
CA VAL A 164 -12.09 0.06 -2.65
C VAL A 164 -13.24 -0.54 -1.88
N ASP A 165 -13.79 -1.63 -2.38
CA ASP A 165 -14.92 -2.32 -1.78
C ASP A 165 -14.45 -3.60 -1.07
N ILE A 166 -15.03 -3.88 0.10
CA ILE A 166 -14.86 -5.14 0.82
C ILE A 166 -15.98 -6.08 0.40
N THR A 167 -15.68 -7.03 -0.50
CA THR A 167 -16.70 -7.74 -1.28
C THR A 167 -17.03 -9.15 -0.80
N ALA A 168 -16.12 -9.80 -0.05
CA ALA A 168 -16.31 -11.17 0.41
C ALA A 168 -15.45 -11.52 1.62
N LYS A 169 -15.83 -12.59 2.32
CA LYS A 169 -14.98 -13.31 3.27
C LYS A 169 -14.59 -14.65 2.64
N GLU A 170 -13.30 -14.96 2.62
CA GLU A 170 -12.76 -16.17 1.98
C GLU A 170 -11.64 -16.75 2.84
N THR A 171 -11.53 -18.08 2.89
CA THR A 171 -10.38 -18.74 3.53
C THR A 171 -9.26 -18.94 2.50
N ILE A 172 -8.09 -18.36 2.76
CA ILE A 172 -6.93 -18.40 1.87
C ILE A 172 -5.83 -19.24 2.48
N ARG A 173 -5.33 -20.22 1.73
CA ARG A 173 -4.17 -21.02 2.10
C ARG A 173 -2.94 -20.60 1.29
N VAL A 174 -1.87 -20.25 1.99
CA VAL A 174 -0.56 -19.85 1.45
C VAL A 174 0.56 -20.53 2.25
N SER A 175 1.83 -20.31 1.88
CA SER A 175 2.96 -20.91 2.61
C SER A 175 3.05 -20.43 4.05
N ALA A 176 2.68 -19.17 4.33
CA ALA A 176 2.65 -18.60 5.67
C ALA A 176 1.55 -19.21 6.58
N GLY A 177 0.56 -19.92 6.03
CA GLY A 177 -0.53 -20.51 6.81
C GLY A 177 -1.87 -20.51 6.10
N THR A 178 -2.92 -20.69 6.90
CA THR A 178 -4.33 -20.60 6.46
C THR A 178 -4.99 -19.46 7.22
N PHE A 179 -5.60 -18.52 6.48
CA PHE A 179 -6.16 -17.29 7.00
C PHE A 179 -7.62 -17.13 6.55
N ASN A 180 -8.49 -16.71 7.46
CA ASN A 180 -9.76 -16.12 7.07
C ASN A 180 -9.48 -14.70 6.61
N CYS A 181 -9.96 -14.30 5.45
CA CYS A 181 -9.62 -13.04 4.83
C CYS A 181 -10.84 -12.27 4.37
N LEU A 182 -10.72 -10.95 4.41
CA LEU A 182 -11.58 -10.01 3.70
C LEU A 182 -11.02 -9.78 2.30
N LYS A 183 -11.86 -9.97 1.27
CA LYS A 183 -11.49 -9.66 -0.11
C LYS A 183 -11.73 -8.19 -0.41
N VAL A 184 -10.69 -7.52 -0.86
CA VAL A 184 -10.63 -6.08 -1.15
C VAL A 184 -10.48 -5.92 -2.66
N GLU A 185 -11.41 -5.20 -3.29
CA GLU A 185 -11.45 -5.01 -4.74
C GLU A 185 -11.40 -3.51 -5.09
N PRO A 186 -10.27 -3.00 -5.58
CA PRO A 186 -10.16 -1.62 -6.04
C PRO A 186 -10.76 -1.48 -7.45
N ILE A 187 -11.63 -0.49 -7.61
CA ILE A 187 -12.29 -0.13 -8.86
C ILE A 187 -12.19 1.37 -9.13
N SER A 188 -12.45 1.80 -10.35
CA SER A 188 -12.59 3.21 -10.68
C SER A 188 -13.99 3.74 -10.29
N PRO A 189 -14.19 5.06 -10.16
CA PRO A 189 -15.49 5.64 -9.76
C PRO A 189 -16.66 5.32 -10.70
N ASP A 190 -16.39 4.95 -11.94
CA ASP A 190 -17.38 4.50 -12.91
C ASP A 190 -17.63 2.98 -12.87
N GLY A 191 -17.12 2.29 -11.85
CA GLY A 191 -17.28 0.85 -11.65
C GLY A 191 -16.40 -0.03 -12.54
N LYS A 192 -15.52 0.59 -13.35
CA LYS A 192 -14.64 -0.18 -14.24
C LYS A 192 -13.37 -0.66 -13.54
N PRO A 193 -12.76 -1.75 -14.01
CA PRO A 193 -11.47 -2.21 -13.54
C PRO A 193 -10.38 -1.13 -13.68
N LEU A 194 -9.45 -1.07 -12.71
CA LEU A 194 -8.39 -0.05 -12.65
C LEU A 194 -7.23 -0.31 -13.59
N LEU A 195 -6.96 -1.55 -13.91
CA LEU A 195 -5.81 -1.92 -14.72
C LEU A 195 -6.14 -1.74 -16.23
N LYS A 196 -5.10 -1.59 -17.03
CA LYS A 196 -5.27 -1.51 -18.49
C LYS A 196 -6.00 -2.74 -19.04
N ASN A 197 -6.73 -2.56 -20.13
CA ASN A 197 -7.45 -3.63 -20.84
C ASN A 197 -8.45 -4.39 -19.94
N ASN A 198 -9.19 -3.66 -19.10
CA ASN A 198 -10.15 -4.21 -18.13
C ASN A 198 -9.52 -5.21 -17.15
N GLY A 199 -8.24 -5.03 -16.84
CA GLY A 199 -7.57 -5.84 -15.83
C GLY A 199 -8.10 -5.53 -14.43
N GLU A 200 -8.26 -6.57 -13.63
CA GLU A 200 -8.78 -6.51 -12.26
C GLU A 200 -7.63 -6.67 -11.26
N MET A 201 -7.79 -6.09 -10.09
CA MET A 201 -6.91 -6.30 -8.94
C MET A 201 -7.73 -6.76 -7.75
N ARG A 202 -7.21 -7.67 -6.96
CA ARG A 202 -7.80 -8.16 -5.72
C ARG A 202 -6.73 -8.32 -4.66
N VAL A 203 -7.06 -7.95 -3.43
CA VAL A 203 -6.20 -8.15 -2.26
C VAL A 203 -7.01 -8.89 -1.20
N TRP A 204 -6.42 -9.88 -0.55
CA TRP A 204 -7.02 -10.59 0.59
C TRP A 204 -6.26 -10.18 1.85
N LEU A 205 -6.94 -9.46 2.74
CA LEU A 205 -6.43 -9.08 4.06
C LEU A 205 -6.91 -10.08 5.10
N SER A 206 -6.04 -10.57 5.98
CA SER A 206 -6.47 -11.43 7.07
C SER A 206 -7.51 -10.72 7.95
N ASP A 207 -8.56 -11.46 8.35
CA ASP A 207 -9.66 -10.97 9.20
C ASP A 207 -9.26 -11.13 10.68
N ASP A 208 -8.15 -10.48 11.05
CA ASP A 208 -7.57 -10.45 12.39
C ASP A 208 -6.93 -9.08 12.64
N ILE A 209 -6.32 -8.89 13.80
CA ILE A 209 -5.72 -7.61 14.19
C ILE A 209 -4.57 -7.19 13.26
N LEU A 210 -3.83 -8.12 12.69
CA LEU A 210 -2.69 -7.81 11.82
C LEU A 210 -3.12 -7.37 10.42
N LYS A 211 -4.30 -7.81 9.95
CA LYS A 211 -4.82 -7.54 8.61
C LYS A 211 -3.75 -7.73 7.52
N LEU A 212 -3.00 -8.85 7.62
CA LEU A 212 -1.91 -9.16 6.68
C LEU A 212 -2.43 -9.25 5.24
N PRO A 213 -1.77 -8.63 4.25
CA PRO A 213 -2.09 -8.84 2.85
C PRO A 213 -1.60 -10.23 2.39
N VAL A 214 -2.44 -11.25 2.64
CA VAL A 214 -2.12 -12.67 2.48
C VAL A 214 -1.96 -13.06 1.01
N LYS A 215 -2.79 -12.49 0.14
CA LYS A 215 -2.75 -12.75 -1.31
C LYS A 215 -3.06 -11.48 -2.07
N ILE A 216 -2.34 -11.24 -3.17
CA ILE A 216 -2.59 -10.17 -4.13
C ILE A 216 -2.70 -10.81 -5.51
N GLU A 217 -3.76 -10.50 -6.22
CA GLU A 217 -4.01 -11.01 -7.57
C GLU A 217 -4.24 -9.85 -8.54
N MET A 218 -3.55 -9.88 -9.67
CA MET A 218 -3.75 -8.96 -10.79
C MET A 218 -4.10 -9.78 -12.02
N LYS A 219 -5.36 -9.69 -12.44
CA LYS A 219 -5.86 -10.33 -13.66
C LYS A 219 -5.71 -9.37 -14.82
N THR A 220 -5.00 -9.76 -15.85
CA THR A 220 -4.77 -8.99 -17.06
C THR A 220 -5.18 -9.80 -18.30
N ASN A 221 -5.23 -9.16 -19.47
CA ASN A 221 -5.50 -9.84 -20.73
C ASN A 221 -4.47 -10.90 -21.12
N ILE A 222 -3.24 -10.81 -20.57
CA ILE A 222 -2.17 -11.80 -20.82
C ILE A 222 -2.10 -12.90 -19.77
N GLY A 223 -2.88 -12.79 -18.68
CA GLY A 223 -3.00 -13.80 -17.62
C GLY A 223 -3.02 -13.19 -16.22
N ASN A 224 -3.00 -14.06 -15.22
CA ASN A 224 -3.06 -13.69 -13.81
C ASN A 224 -1.66 -13.71 -13.20
N MET A 225 -1.27 -12.58 -12.60
CA MET A 225 -0.14 -12.50 -11.68
C MET A 225 -0.68 -12.65 -10.26
N ILE A 226 -0.08 -13.54 -9.48
CA ILE A 226 -0.51 -13.83 -8.12
C ILE A 226 0.70 -13.74 -7.21
N MET A 227 0.59 -12.94 -6.16
CA MET A 227 1.55 -12.92 -5.05
C MET A 227 0.88 -13.58 -3.83
N LYS A 228 1.57 -14.52 -3.20
CA LYS A 228 1.13 -15.26 -2.02
C LYS A 228 2.13 -15.07 -0.89
N LEU A 229 1.65 -14.72 0.28
CA LEU A 229 2.47 -14.57 1.47
C LEU A 229 3.20 -15.89 1.78
N LYS A 230 4.51 -15.83 1.81
CA LYS A 230 5.38 -16.98 2.05
C LYS A 230 5.78 -17.05 3.51
N ASP A 231 6.23 -15.94 4.04
CA ASP A 231 6.54 -15.74 5.45
C ASP A 231 6.47 -14.25 5.78
N TYR A 232 6.40 -13.93 7.06
CA TYR A 232 6.41 -12.56 7.56
C TYR A 232 7.14 -12.48 8.89
N ASN A 233 7.85 -11.37 9.08
CA ASN A 233 8.43 -11.01 10.35
C ASN A 233 7.64 -9.83 10.91
N HIS A 234 7.08 -10.01 12.09
CA HIS A 234 6.38 -8.97 12.83
C HIS A 234 7.13 -8.73 14.14
N SER A 235 7.70 -7.54 14.30
CA SER A 235 8.35 -7.19 15.57
C SER A 235 7.27 -6.99 16.62
N THR A 236 6.99 -8.02 17.41
CA THR A 236 6.31 -7.85 18.70
C THR A 236 7.27 -7.14 19.64
N ASN A 237 7.02 -5.85 19.88
CA ASN A 237 7.63 -5.14 21.01
C ASN A 237 7.04 -5.61 22.32
#